data_59cd188db03f0ca0bd18bf41b29ddecc
#
_entry.id   59cd188db03f0ca0bd18bf41b29ddecc
#
_cell.length_a   1.000
_cell.length_b   1.000
_cell.length_c   1.000
_cell.angle_alpha   90.00
_cell.angle_beta   90.00
_cell.angle_gamma   90.00
#
_symmetry.space_group_name_H-M   'P 1'
#
loop_
_entity.id
_entity.type
_entity.pdbx_description
1 polymer ?
#
loop_
_entity_poly.entity_id
_entity_poly.type
_entity_poly.pdbx_seq_one_letter_code
_entity_poly.pdbx_strand_id
1 'polypeptide(L)'
;MNKYTIFIAQVCAILLALIVMILLALDKGGSKADADGVPPEVDTNGLCVVEAAEPEYEMYFTEADVTALAQMLYGEARGCTVDNQMKCVWCVLNRVDDTRFPDTIIGVVSQPSQFHGYSPNFPVWDELKEVARDVLTRWSMEKQGADVARELDKNAVFFTGDGIQNWFRSVY
;
A
#
# COMPACT_ATOMS: atom_id res chain seq x y z
N MET A 1 -39.32 -5.61 -16.00
CA MET A 1 -38.15 -5.93 -15.17
C MET A 1 -36.90 -5.33 -15.82
N ASN A 2 -36.18 -4.45 -15.13
CA ASN A 2 -35.05 -3.70 -15.72
C ASN A 2 -33.84 -4.66 -15.95
N LYS A 3 -33.13 -4.49 -17.08
CA LYS A 3 -31.95 -5.31 -17.42
C LYS A 3 -30.89 -5.36 -16.30
N TYR A 4 -30.78 -4.30 -15.53
CA TYR A 4 -29.88 -4.25 -14.35
C TYR A 4 -30.33 -5.15 -13.20
N THR A 5 -31.63 -5.33 -12.99
CA THR A 5 -32.15 -6.22 -11.93
C THR A 5 -31.86 -7.69 -12.24
N ILE A 6 -31.91 -8.07 -13.53
CA ILE A 6 -31.57 -9.42 -13.98
C ILE A 6 -30.05 -9.67 -13.84
N PHE A 7 -29.22 -8.70 -14.20
CA PHE A 7 -27.77 -8.79 -14.10
C PHE A 7 -27.30 -8.92 -12.63
N ILE A 8 -27.84 -8.11 -11.73
CA ILE A 8 -27.56 -8.17 -10.29
C ILE A 8 -27.96 -9.52 -9.71
N ALA A 9 -29.14 -10.03 -10.07
CA ALA A 9 -29.60 -11.33 -9.60
C ALA A 9 -28.69 -12.48 -10.08
N GLN A 10 -28.17 -12.42 -11.30
CA GLN A 10 -27.23 -13.42 -11.82
C GLN A 10 -25.87 -13.37 -11.11
N VAL A 11 -25.34 -12.17 -10.85
CA VAL A 11 -24.08 -12.00 -10.11
C VAL A 11 -24.21 -12.51 -8.68
N CYS A 12 -25.32 -12.20 -7.99
CA CYS A 12 -25.57 -12.71 -6.64
C CYS A 12 -25.69 -14.24 -6.60
N ALA A 13 -26.33 -14.87 -7.59
CA ALA A 13 -26.45 -16.32 -7.67
C ALA A 13 -25.09 -17.00 -7.85
N ILE A 14 -24.20 -16.43 -8.67
CA ILE A 14 -22.84 -16.95 -8.89
C ILE A 14 -22.00 -16.83 -7.61
N LEU A 15 -22.07 -15.70 -6.91
CA LEU A 15 -21.37 -15.49 -5.65
C LEU A 15 -21.86 -16.45 -4.56
N LEU A 16 -23.16 -16.70 -4.48
CA LEU A 16 -23.73 -17.66 -3.52
C LEU A 16 -23.26 -19.09 -3.81
N ALA A 17 -23.20 -19.47 -5.08
CA ALA A 17 -22.70 -20.79 -5.50
C ALA A 17 -21.22 -20.98 -5.15
N LEU A 18 -20.40 -19.95 -5.31
CA LEU A 18 -18.98 -19.96 -4.92
C LEU A 18 -18.80 -20.11 -3.41
N ILE A 19 -19.58 -19.38 -2.61
CA ILE A 19 -19.55 -19.47 -1.14
C ILE A 19 -19.93 -20.89 -0.68
N VAL A 20 -20.97 -21.47 -1.26
CA VAL A 20 -21.41 -22.84 -0.94
C VAL A 20 -20.32 -23.87 -1.31
N MET A 21 -19.66 -23.71 -2.46
CA MET A 21 -18.55 -24.58 -2.86
C MET A 21 -17.36 -24.48 -1.91
N ILE A 22 -17.03 -23.30 -1.42
CA ILE A 22 -15.95 -23.08 -0.44
C ILE A 22 -16.33 -23.73 0.91
N LEU A 23 -17.57 -23.55 1.38
CA LEU A 23 -18.05 -24.14 2.64
C LEU A 23 -18.07 -25.68 2.58
N LEU A 24 -18.46 -26.28 1.45
CA LEU A 24 -18.43 -27.72 1.26
C LEU A 24 -16.99 -28.30 1.12
N ALA A 25 -16.03 -27.47 0.70
CA ALA A 25 -14.62 -27.86 0.69
C ALA A 25 -14.00 -27.85 2.09
N LEU A 26 -14.48 -27.00 3.00
CA LEU A 26 -14.01 -26.89 4.39
C LEU A 26 -14.58 -27.99 5.31
N ASP A 27 -15.71 -28.62 4.95
CA ASP A 27 -16.35 -29.66 5.77
C ASP A 27 -15.75 -31.08 5.58
N LYS A 28 -14.76 -31.26 4.70
CA LYS A 28 -14.05 -32.54 4.48
C LYS A 28 -12.76 -32.71 5.30
N GLY A 29 -12.47 -31.85 6.27
CA GLY A 29 -11.24 -31.85 7.05
C GLY A 29 -11.44 -32.05 8.55
N GLY A 30 -12.20 -33.06 8.96
CA GLY A 30 -12.32 -33.45 10.38
C GLY A 30 -11.60 -34.75 10.67
N SER A 31 -10.33 -34.73 11.05
CA SER A 31 -9.68 -35.82 11.79
C SER A 31 -8.78 -35.26 12.88
N LYS A 32 -8.87 -35.90 14.05
CA LYS A 32 -8.33 -35.52 15.36
C LYS A 32 -6.79 -35.46 15.37
N ALA A 33 -6.30 -34.56 16.19
CA ALA A 33 -4.92 -34.42 16.61
C ALA A 33 -4.41 -35.65 17.36
N ASP A 34 -3.16 -36.04 17.06
CA ASP A 34 -2.23 -36.56 18.07
C ASP A 34 -0.84 -35.95 17.76
N ALA A 35 -0.21 -35.46 18.83
CA ALA A 35 1.11 -34.84 18.80
C ALA A 35 2.17 -35.90 18.53
N ASP A 36 2.96 -35.70 17.46
CA ASP A 36 4.40 -35.96 17.43
C ASP A 36 4.94 -35.59 16.03
N GLY A 37 6.11 -34.97 16.04
CA GLY A 37 6.95 -34.48 14.97
C GLY A 37 6.54 -34.85 13.53
N VAL A 38 6.09 -33.83 12.78
CA VAL A 38 5.85 -33.97 11.33
C VAL A 38 7.20 -34.06 10.62
N PRO A 39 7.51 -35.20 9.96
CA PRO A 39 8.62 -35.24 8.99
C PRO A 39 8.28 -34.34 7.80
N PRO A 40 9.26 -33.69 7.15
CA PRO A 40 9.01 -32.90 5.95
C PRO A 40 8.38 -33.81 4.87
N GLU A 41 7.31 -33.34 4.28
CA GLU A 41 6.63 -34.01 3.16
C GLU A 41 7.59 -34.06 1.98
N VAL A 42 8.08 -35.27 1.67
CA VAL A 42 8.95 -35.53 0.50
C VAL A 42 8.03 -35.78 -0.69
N ASP A 43 8.11 -34.92 -1.72
CA ASP A 43 7.43 -35.21 -2.99
C ASP A 43 8.03 -36.47 -3.62
N THR A 44 7.30 -37.12 -4.52
CA THR A 44 7.67 -38.37 -5.17
C THR A 44 8.91 -38.26 -6.08
N ASN A 45 9.53 -37.07 -6.20
CA ASN A 45 10.74 -36.82 -6.99
C ASN A 45 11.99 -36.54 -6.13
N GLY A 46 11.88 -36.59 -4.78
CA GLY A 46 13.04 -36.41 -3.90
C GLY A 46 13.61 -34.99 -3.89
N LEU A 47 12.89 -33.99 -4.40
CA LEU A 47 13.28 -32.58 -4.35
C LEU A 47 12.70 -31.98 -3.08
N CYS A 48 13.56 -31.64 -2.11
CA CYS A 48 13.15 -30.78 -0.99
C CYS A 48 12.85 -29.40 -1.55
N VAL A 49 11.55 -29.05 -1.65
CA VAL A 49 11.16 -27.66 -1.86
C VAL A 49 11.44 -26.93 -0.56
N VAL A 50 12.60 -26.31 -0.46
CA VAL A 50 12.87 -25.31 0.58
C VAL A 50 12.07 -24.08 0.12
N GLU A 51 10.91 -23.87 0.71
CA GLU A 51 10.19 -22.61 0.59
C GLU A 51 11.15 -21.54 1.13
N ALA A 52 11.72 -20.75 0.22
CA ALA A 52 12.60 -19.66 0.60
C ALA A 52 11.76 -18.68 1.42
N ALA A 53 12.09 -18.52 2.68
CA ALA A 53 11.47 -17.52 3.51
C ALA A 53 11.60 -16.16 2.80
N GLU A 54 10.47 -15.46 2.61
CA GLU A 54 10.49 -14.10 2.08
C GLU A 54 11.40 -13.25 2.98
N PRO A 55 12.24 -12.38 2.40
CA PRO A 55 13.14 -11.55 3.19
C PRO A 55 12.33 -10.64 4.12
N GLU A 56 12.63 -10.68 5.40
CA GLU A 56 12.02 -9.78 6.39
C GLU A 56 12.74 -8.42 6.31
N TYR A 57 11.96 -7.35 6.07
CA TYR A 57 12.46 -5.97 6.00
C TYR A 57 12.08 -5.18 7.25
N GLU A 58 13.03 -4.37 7.75
CA GLU A 58 12.77 -3.41 8.81
C GLU A 58 11.94 -2.23 8.26
N MET A 59 10.89 -1.82 8.99
CA MET A 59 10.06 -0.68 8.59
C MET A 59 10.61 0.62 9.19
N TYR A 60 10.96 1.58 8.34
CA TYR A 60 11.52 2.88 8.73
C TYR A 60 10.47 3.98 8.89
N PHE A 61 9.27 3.61 9.32
CA PHE A 61 8.17 4.55 9.55
C PHE A 61 7.30 4.14 10.73
N THR A 62 6.51 5.08 11.23
CA THR A 62 5.56 4.91 12.33
C THR A 62 4.11 5.10 11.86
N GLU A 63 3.14 4.75 12.71
CA GLU A 63 1.71 5.06 12.45
C GLU A 63 1.44 6.57 12.40
N ALA A 64 2.24 7.38 13.09
CA ALA A 64 2.15 8.84 12.98
C ALA A 64 2.54 9.34 11.59
N ASP A 65 3.54 8.73 10.95
CA ASP A 65 3.96 9.05 9.59
C ASP A 65 2.87 8.66 8.57
N VAL A 66 2.27 7.46 8.72
CA VAL A 66 1.13 7.03 7.90
C VAL A 66 -0.02 8.01 8.01
N THR A 67 -0.34 8.44 9.23
CA THR A 67 -1.41 9.41 9.49
C THR A 67 -1.11 10.76 8.85
N ALA A 68 0.10 11.28 9.01
CA ALA A 68 0.51 12.56 8.45
C ALA A 68 0.46 12.54 6.90
N LEU A 69 0.90 11.45 6.27
CA LEU A 69 0.81 11.29 4.82
C LEU A 69 -0.64 11.17 4.33
N ALA A 70 -1.49 10.42 5.04
CA ALA A 70 -2.91 10.35 4.70
C ALA A 70 -3.61 11.71 4.78
N GLN A 71 -3.28 12.54 5.79
CA GLN A 71 -3.78 13.92 5.92
C GLN A 71 -3.23 14.84 4.83
N MET A 72 -1.96 14.69 4.45
CA MET A 72 -1.39 15.40 3.31
C MET A 72 -2.10 15.01 2.00
N LEU A 73 -2.30 13.72 1.76
CA LEU A 73 -3.04 13.24 0.58
C LEU A 73 -4.49 13.74 0.56
N TYR A 74 -5.14 13.80 1.72
CA TYR A 74 -6.50 14.36 1.81
C TYR A 74 -6.56 15.80 1.30
N GLY A 75 -5.59 16.62 1.67
CA GLY A 75 -5.54 18.01 1.24
C GLY A 75 -5.09 18.21 -0.21
N GLU A 76 -4.06 17.47 -0.64
CA GLU A 76 -3.38 17.70 -1.91
C GLU A 76 -3.88 16.81 -3.05
N ALA A 77 -4.39 15.61 -2.77
CA ALA A 77 -4.57 14.59 -3.80
C ALA A 77 -5.80 13.69 -3.62
N ARG A 78 -6.76 14.00 -2.71
CA ARG A 78 -7.93 13.12 -2.48
C ARG A 78 -8.80 12.88 -3.72
N GLY A 79 -8.80 13.80 -4.69
CA GLY A 79 -9.51 13.69 -5.96
C GLY A 79 -8.70 13.05 -7.08
N CYS A 80 -7.43 12.76 -6.85
CA CYS A 80 -6.52 12.19 -7.84
C CYS A 80 -6.65 10.67 -7.93
N THR A 81 -6.08 10.08 -8.98
CA THR A 81 -5.92 8.62 -9.09
C THR A 81 -4.93 8.10 -8.04
N VAL A 82 -5.04 6.82 -7.70
CA VAL A 82 -4.12 6.15 -6.74
C VAL A 82 -2.66 6.29 -7.19
N ASP A 83 -2.35 6.10 -8.47
CA ASP A 83 -1.00 6.31 -9.02
C ASP A 83 -0.48 7.74 -8.76
N ASN A 84 -1.34 8.75 -8.90
CA ASN A 84 -0.95 10.13 -8.63
C ASN A 84 -0.78 10.40 -7.12
N GLN A 85 -1.61 9.79 -6.27
CA GLN A 85 -1.47 9.83 -4.81
C GLN A 85 -0.15 9.19 -4.35
N MET A 86 0.20 8.02 -4.91
CA MET A 86 1.48 7.35 -4.64
C MET A 86 2.67 8.24 -5.01
N LYS A 87 2.62 8.93 -6.16
CA LYS A 87 3.64 9.90 -6.58
C LYS A 87 3.78 11.06 -5.59
N CYS A 88 2.67 11.53 -5.00
CA CYS A 88 2.74 12.57 -3.96
C CYS A 88 3.50 12.06 -2.72
N VAL A 89 3.24 10.83 -2.28
CA VAL A 89 3.98 10.21 -1.16
C VAL A 89 5.46 10.06 -1.51
N TRP A 90 5.80 9.52 -2.69
CA TRP A 90 7.19 9.42 -3.14
C TRP A 90 7.89 10.78 -3.19
N CYS A 91 7.20 11.85 -3.58
CA CYS A 91 7.76 13.20 -3.57
C CYS A 91 8.13 13.67 -2.14
N VAL A 92 7.31 13.34 -1.13
CA VAL A 92 7.65 13.57 0.28
C VAL A 92 8.89 12.77 0.69
N LEU A 93 8.94 11.48 0.37
CA LEU A 93 10.05 10.59 0.72
C LEU A 93 11.37 10.98 0.00
N ASN A 94 11.29 11.42 -1.25
CA ASN A 94 12.44 11.99 -1.94
C ASN A 94 13.00 13.22 -1.22
N ARG A 95 12.13 14.05 -0.61
CA ARG A 95 12.59 15.16 0.23
C ARG A 95 13.22 14.69 1.53
N VAL A 96 12.67 13.67 2.19
CA VAL A 96 13.27 13.08 3.41
C VAL A 96 14.68 12.57 3.12
N ASP A 97 14.92 12.03 1.93
CA ASP A 97 16.22 11.51 1.50
C ASP A 97 17.18 12.59 0.98
N ASP A 98 16.71 13.82 0.76
CA ASP A 98 17.47 14.94 0.22
C ASP A 98 17.87 15.93 1.33
N THR A 99 19.14 16.14 1.52
CA THR A 99 19.72 16.99 2.58
C THR A 99 19.28 18.46 2.56
N ARG A 100 18.59 18.91 1.51
CA ARG A 100 18.01 20.26 1.39
C ARG A 100 16.72 20.43 2.18
N PHE A 101 16.11 19.33 2.64
CA PHE A 101 14.82 19.31 3.33
C PHE A 101 14.93 18.67 4.72
N PRO A 102 13.89 18.75 5.55
CA PRO A 102 13.85 18.00 6.82
C PRO A 102 13.99 16.49 6.57
N ASP A 103 14.67 15.83 7.51
CA ASP A 103 14.96 14.38 7.47
C ASP A 103 13.85 13.49 8.04
N THR A 104 12.67 14.05 8.30
CA THR A 104 11.49 13.35 8.80
C THR A 104 10.26 13.64 7.95
N ILE A 105 9.38 12.66 7.82
CA ILE A 105 8.12 12.77 7.07
C ILE A 105 7.26 13.92 7.60
N ILE A 106 7.03 13.95 8.93
CA ILE A 106 6.26 15.01 9.57
C ILE A 106 6.93 16.36 9.36
N GLY A 107 8.26 16.42 9.44
CA GLY A 107 9.03 17.64 9.18
C GLY A 107 8.82 18.17 7.76
N VAL A 108 8.84 17.28 6.76
CA VAL A 108 8.62 17.66 5.35
C VAL A 108 7.20 18.16 5.12
N VAL A 109 6.16 17.42 5.53
CA VAL A 109 4.77 17.83 5.27
C VAL A 109 4.34 19.07 6.03
N SER A 110 5.01 19.36 7.16
CA SER A 110 4.74 20.54 7.99
C SER A 110 5.54 21.78 7.58
N GLN A 111 6.37 21.70 6.54
CA GLN A 111 7.14 22.87 6.09
C GLN A 111 6.22 24.04 5.67
N PRO A 112 6.44 25.25 6.17
CA PRO A 112 5.66 26.41 5.76
C PRO A 112 5.68 26.60 4.23
N SER A 113 4.51 26.83 3.64
CA SER A 113 4.33 27.14 2.22
C SER A 113 4.75 26.02 1.23
N GLN A 114 4.90 24.76 1.70
CA GLN A 114 5.25 23.64 0.83
C GLN A 114 4.03 22.76 0.54
N PHE A 115 3.33 22.29 1.54
CA PHE A 115 2.10 21.50 1.41
C PHE A 115 0.93 22.32 1.95
N HIS A 116 0.36 23.19 1.10
CA HIS A 116 -0.74 24.07 1.51
C HIS A 116 -2.01 23.32 1.90
N GLY A 117 -2.18 22.12 1.34
CA GLY A 117 -3.29 21.22 1.65
C GLY A 117 -3.07 20.36 2.89
N TYR A 118 -1.92 20.42 3.59
CA TYR A 118 -1.70 19.64 4.78
C TYR A 118 -2.31 20.32 6.03
N SER A 119 -3.02 19.54 6.84
CA SER A 119 -3.42 19.91 8.19
C SER A 119 -3.51 18.67 9.09
N PRO A 120 -2.96 18.72 10.32
CA PRO A 120 -3.08 17.60 11.26
C PRO A 120 -4.51 17.39 11.77
N ASN A 121 -5.44 18.29 11.45
CA ASN A 121 -6.86 18.19 11.78
C ASN A 121 -7.71 17.61 10.64
N PHE A 122 -7.13 17.27 9.50
CA PHE A 122 -7.87 16.67 8.41
C PHE A 122 -8.31 15.24 8.72
N PRO A 123 -9.45 14.81 8.13
CA PRO A 123 -9.88 13.42 8.23
C PRO A 123 -8.79 12.48 7.72
N VAL A 124 -8.69 11.33 8.37
CA VAL A 124 -7.80 10.25 7.96
C VAL A 124 -8.67 9.16 7.34
N TRP A 125 -8.69 9.07 6.00
CA TRP A 125 -9.42 8.05 5.28
C TRP A 125 -8.57 6.79 5.18
N ASP A 126 -9.20 5.63 5.36
CA ASP A 126 -8.48 4.34 5.34
C ASP A 126 -7.84 4.07 3.98
N GLU A 127 -8.48 4.45 2.87
CA GLU A 127 -7.94 4.32 1.53
C GLU A 127 -6.63 5.12 1.35
N LEU A 128 -6.56 6.32 1.93
CA LEU A 128 -5.35 7.16 1.87
C LEU A 128 -4.25 6.63 2.79
N LYS A 129 -4.60 5.99 3.92
CA LYS A 129 -3.64 5.28 4.77
C LYS A 129 -3.04 4.07 4.06
N GLU A 130 -3.85 3.32 3.32
CA GLU A 130 -3.38 2.17 2.54
C GLU A 130 -2.38 2.61 1.48
N VAL A 131 -2.66 3.68 0.72
CA VAL A 131 -1.73 4.28 -0.25
C VAL A 131 -0.42 4.70 0.44
N ALA A 132 -0.52 5.41 1.57
CA ALA A 132 0.66 5.86 2.31
C ALA A 132 1.49 4.68 2.81
N ARG A 133 0.86 3.66 3.39
CA ARG A 133 1.52 2.47 3.94
C ARG A 133 2.21 1.64 2.85
N ASP A 134 1.57 1.44 1.71
CA ASP A 134 2.16 0.72 0.59
C ASP A 134 3.46 1.38 0.12
N VAL A 135 3.44 2.69 -0.11
CA VAL A 135 4.64 3.42 -0.56
C VAL A 135 5.73 3.44 0.53
N LEU A 136 5.36 3.63 1.80
CA LEU A 136 6.29 3.60 2.94
C LEU A 136 6.97 2.23 3.10
N THR A 137 6.22 1.16 2.91
CA THR A 137 6.76 -0.20 2.94
C THR A 137 7.80 -0.39 1.84
N ARG A 138 7.48 -0.03 0.60
CA ARG A 138 8.42 -0.11 -0.53
C ARG A 138 9.64 0.79 -0.33
N TRP A 139 9.48 1.99 0.21
CA TRP A 139 10.59 2.87 0.55
C TRP A 139 11.52 2.25 1.61
N SER A 140 10.95 1.61 2.66
CA SER A 140 11.75 0.90 3.67
C SER A 140 12.53 -0.28 3.06
N MET A 141 11.90 -1.05 2.18
CA MET A 141 12.56 -2.13 1.44
C MET A 141 13.67 -1.62 0.52
N GLU A 142 13.43 -0.52 -0.20
CA GLU A 142 14.43 0.10 -1.08
C GLU A 142 15.67 0.57 -0.31
N LYS A 143 15.50 1.14 0.88
CA LYS A 143 16.61 1.54 1.76
C LYS A 143 17.49 0.35 2.20
N GLN A 144 16.95 -0.84 2.17
CA GLN A 144 17.65 -2.10 2.49
C GLN A 144 18.15 -2.83 1.23
N GLY A 145 18.10 -2.16 0.06
CA GLY A 145 18.66 -2.65 -1.19
C GLY A 145 17.70 -3.49 -2.04
N ALA A 146 16.42 -3.58 -1.68
CA ALA A 146 15.45 -4.23 -2.54
C ALA A 146 15.18 -3.41 -3.81
N ASP A 147 14.96 -4.11 -4.92
CA ASP A 147 14.45 -3.49 -6.15
C ASP A 147 12.93 -3.39 -6.04
N VAL A 148 12.42 -2.17 -5.95
CA VAL A 148 10.99 -1.88 -5.80
C VAL A 148 10.47 -1.06 -6.96
N ALA A 149 9.21 -1.33 -7.35
CA ALA A 149 8.53 -0.48 -8.33
C ALA A 149 8.30 0.93 -7.74
N ARG A 150 8.84 1.95 -8.40
CA ARG A 150 8.61 3.36 -8.05
C ARG A 150 7.79 4.02 -9.14
N GLU A 151 6.76 4.74 -8.73
CA GLU A 151 5.93 5.54 -9.64
C GLU A 151 6.56 6.91 -9.95
N LEU A 152 7.60 7.32 -9.19
CA LEU A 152 8.21 8.64 -9.30
C LEU A 152 9.75 8.54 -9.27
N ASP A 153 10.41 9.33 -10.15
CA ASP A 153 11.87 9.50 -10.15
C ASP A 153 12.37 10.08 -8.81
N LYS A 154 13.52 9.59 -8.33
CA LYS A 154 14.13 10.00 -7.06
C LYS A 154 14.47 11.50 -6.97
N ASN A 155 14.69 12.16 -8.11
CA ASN A 155 14.99 13.58 -8.14
C ASN A 155 13.74 14.47 -8.13
N ALA A 156 12.55 13.90 -8.27
CA ALA A 156 11.30 14.67 -8.27
C ALA A 156 10.90 15.03 -6.84
N VAL A 157 11.18 16.27 -6.43
CA VAL A 157 10.96 16.79 -5.08
C VAL A 157 9.93 17.92 -5.01
N PHE A 158 9.35 18.32 -6.16
CA PHE A 158 8.29 19.33 -6.23
C PHE A 158 7.12 18.81 -7.06
N PHE A 159 5.93 19.27 -6.74
CA PHE A 159 4.76 19.10 -7.60
C PHE A 159 3.85 20.32 -7.57
N THR A 160 3.01 20.43 -8.59
CA THR A 160 1.88 21.37 -8.65
C THR A 160 0.68 20.61 -9.14
N GLY A 161 -0.51 20.94 -8.65
CA GLY A 161 -1.74 20.25 -9.03
C GLY A 161 -2.90 21.20 -9.32
N ASP A 162 -3.95 20.66 -9.95
CA ASP A 162 -5.22 21.34 -10.22
C ASP A 162 -6.39 20.77 -9.40
N GLY A 163 -6.09 19.87 -8.46
CA GLY A 163 -7.08 19.14 -7.64
C GLY A 163 -7.56 17.81 -8.24
N ILE A 164 -7.19 17.52 -9.50
CA ILE A 164 -7.51 16.27 -10.21
C ILE A 164 -6.23 15.49 -10.52
N GLN A 165 -5.14 16.22 -10.82
CA GLN A 165 -3.83 15.66 -11.15
C GLN A 165 -2.72 16.54 -10.60
N ASN A 166 -1.58 15.93 -10.23
CA ASN A 166 -0.34 16.60 -9.88
C ASN A 166 0.73 16.30 -10.92
N TRP A 167 1.58 17.30 -11.20
CA TRP A 167 2.74 17.23 -12.09
C TRP A 167 4.00 17.41 -11.27
N PHE A 168 4.97 16.51 -11.47
CA PHE A 168 6.16 16.38 -10.64
C PHE A 168 7.42 16.87 -11.36
N ARG A 169 8.37 17.46 -10.62
CA ARG A 169 9.63 18.00 -11.17
C ARG A 169 10.76 18.02 -10.13
N SER A 170 12.00 18.03 -10.62
CA SER A 170 13.21 18.05 -9.79
C SER A 170 13.68 19.47 -9.41
N VAL A 171 13.20 20.50 -10.11
CA VAL A 171 13.52 21.92 -9.88
C VAL A 171 12.25 22.71 -9.61
N TYR A 172 12.41 23.84 -8.90
CA TYR A 172 11.30 24.74 -8.57
C TYR A 172 10.76 25.45 -9.82
#